data_b7814811333135f5a113ab4b5abc3873
#
_entry.id   b7814811333135f5a113ab4b5abc3873
#
_cell.length_a   1.000
_cell.length_b   1.000
_cell.length_c   1.000
_cell.angle_alpha   90.00
_cell.angle_beta   90.00
_cell.angle_gamma   90.00
#
_symmetry.space_group_name_H-M   'P 1'
#
loop_
_entity.id
_entity.type
_entity.pdbx_description
1 polymer ?
#
loop_
_entity_poly.entity_id
_entity_poly.type
_entity_poly.pdbx_seq_one_letter_code
_entity_poly.pdbx_strand_id
1 'polypeptide(L)'
;MQTLWQNEQDRLTLLKQLVNHQSITNTQGEKTFPNLVNQLLFQLKYFKTNPNQIQKILTDDDKEVLIAFYQGSQSGKTIVLVSHYDTVDVSEFGLAHDLACNPDKLKQYFLENQNYLDKGAVEDLLSEDYLFGRGIMDMKAGLMLHMSLIELASIEQWDINLILVTVPDEEVNSSGMRKAVEKLAELKANYDLDIQLHLNSEPTFQQATSDEKHYIYSGSIGKIMPAVLCYGKETHVGQPLEGLSANFMMSYIAQAVEYNT
;
A
#
# COMPACT_ATOMS: atom_id res chain seq x y z
N MET A 1 16.65 26.47 -4.20
CA MET A 1 17.16 25.14 -3.77
C MET A 1 16.72 24.16 -4.84
N GLN A 2 17.55 23.23 -5.27
CA GLN A 2 17.12 22.23 -6.28
C GLN A 2 16.14 21.26 -5.61
N THR A 3 14.97 21.10 -6.21
CA THR A 3 13.96 20.14 -5.78
C THR A 3 14.26 18.76 -6.34
N LEU A 4 13.85 17.70 -5.65
CA LEU A 4 14.05 16.31 -6.09
C LEU A 4 12.78 15.73 -6.70
N TRP A 5 11.59 16.12 -6.17
CA TRP A 5 10.33 15.47 -6.53
C TRP A 5 9.17 16.46 -6.74
N GLN A 6 9.45 17.72 -7.11
CA GLN A 6 8.39 18.74 -7.21
C GLN A 6 7.79 18.93 -8.61
N ASN A 7 8.40 18.36 -9.64
CA ASN A 7 7.78 18.30 -10.96
C ASN A 7 7.29 16.88 -11.30
N GLU A 8 6.50 16.78 -12.34
CA GLU A 8 5.86 15.52 -12.76
C GLU A 8 6.88 14.44 -13.11
N GLN A 9 7.90 14.75 -13.89
CA GLN A 9 8.91 13.80 -14.32
C GLN A 9 9.75 13.26 -13.16
N ASP A 10 10.07 14.11 -12.19
CA ASP A 10 10.81 13.69 -11.00
C ASP A 10 9.95 12.79 -10.11
N ARG A 11 8.64 13.09 -9.94
CA ARG A 11 7.71 12.21 -9.25
C ARG A 11 7.54 10.87 -9.95
N LEU A 12 7.41 10.89 -11.28
CA LEU A 12 7.35 9.66 -12.07
C LEU A 12 8.61 8.81 -11.88
N THR A 13 9.78 9.44 -11.87
CA THR A 13 11.05 8.76 -11.62
C THR A 13 11.10 8.16 -10.22
N LEU A 14 10.66 8.89 -9.20
CA LEU A 14 10.55 8.38 -7.82
C LEU A 14 9.59 7.19 -7.75
N LEU A 15 8.42 7.30 -8.36
CA LEU A 15 7.45 6.19 -8.40
C LEU A 15 8.04 4.93 -9.02
N LYS A 16 8.71 5.06 -10.17
CA LYS A 16 9.38 3.94 -10.84
C LYS A 16 10.48 3.33 -9.96
N GLN A 17 11.24 4.13 -9.22
CA GLN A 17 12.23 3.61 -8.27
C GLN A 17 11.58 2.79 -7.14
N LEU A 18 10.48 3.28 -6.58
CA LEU A 18 9.73 2.56 -5.55
C LEU A 18 9.13 1.25 -6.09
N VAL A 19 8.56 1.29 -7.30
CA VAL A 19 7.94 0.09 -7.92
C VAL A 19 8.98 -0.95 -8.33
N ASN A 20 10.12 -0.53 -8.87
CA ASN A 20 11.21 -1.43 -9.28
C ASN A 20 11.80 -2.24 -8.10
N HIS A 21 11.66 -1.74 -6.88
CA HIS A 21 11.98 -2.54 -5.70
C HIS A 21 10.77 -3.41 -5.36
N GLN A 22 10.83 -4.68 -5.75
CA GLN A 22 9.77 -5.65 -5.40
C GLN A 22 9.64 -5.76 -3.89
N SER A 23 8.41 -5.58 -3.39
CA SER A 23 8.09 -5.68 -1.96
C SER A 23 6.86 -6.56 -1.74
N ILE A 24 6.81 -7.70 -2.43
CA ILE A 24 5.75 -8.69 -2.25
C ILE A 24 5.76 -9.15 -0.80
N THR A 25 4.58 -9.19 -0.18
CA THR A 25 4.38 -9.56 1.24
C THR A 25 5.06 -10.88 1.57
N ASN A 26 5.74 -10.94 2.71
CA ASN A 26 6.53 -12.08 3.19
C ASN A 26 7.77 -12.43 2.35
N THR A 27 8.25 -11.54 1.49
CA THR A 27 9.51 -11.72 0.76
C THR A 27 10.66 -10.91 1.34
N GLN A 28 11.88 -11.23 0.90
CA GLN A 28 13.07 -10.44 1.24
C GLN A 28 12.97 -9.00 0.72
N GLY A 29 12.28 -8.79 -0.40
CA GLY A 29 12.06 -7.47 -0.96
C GLY A 29 11.25 -6.56 -0.04
N GLU A 30 10.20 -7.09 0.60
CA GLU A 30 9.44 -6.37 1.62
C GLU A 30 10.36 -5.94 2.78
N LYS A 31 11.18 -6.85 3.30
CA LYS A 31 12.09 -6.57 4.41
C LYS A 31 13.14 -5.49 4.09
N THR A 32 13.54 -5.35 2.84
CA THR A 32 14.58 -4.40 2.42
C THR A 32 14.04 -3.07 1.89
N PHE A 33 12.75 -2.99 1.60
CA PHE A 33 12.11 -1.78 1.06
C PHE A 33 12.31 -0.53 1.94
N PRO A 34 12.21 -0.61 3.28
CA PRO A 34 12.45 0.55 4.15
C PRO A 34 13.84 1.15 3.99
N ASN A 35 14.84 0.37 3.58
CA ASN A 35 16.18 0.90 3.31
C ASN A 35 16.19 1.82 2.09
N LEU A 36 15.45 1.48 1.03
CA LEU A 36 15.29 2.35 -0.14
C LEU A 36 14.61 3.67 0.26
N VAL A 37 13.47 3.62 0.97
CA VAL A 37 12.76 4.82 1.41
C VAL A 37 13.65 5.70 2.29
N ASN A 38 14.37 5.10 3.22
CA ASN A 38 15.33 5.79 4.07
C ASN A 38 16.42 6.50 3.24
N GLN A 39 17.02 5.80 2.26
CA GLN A 39 18.05 6.38 1.37
C GLN A 39 17.51 7.56 0.55
N LEU A 40 16.28 7.45 0.05
CA LEU A 40 15.62 8.51 -0.71
C LEU A 40 15.34 9.74 0.17
N LEU A 41 14.76 9.55 1.35
CA LEU A 41 14.48 10.63 2.29
C LEU A 41 15.76 11.32 2.78
N PHE A 42 16.85 10.57 2.97
CA PHE A 42 18.16 11.14 3.31
C PHE A 42 18.75 12.03 2.22
N GLN A 43 18.23 12.06 1.01
CA GLN A 43 18.63 13.04 -0.01
C GLN A 43 18.13 14.45 0.33
N LEU A 44 17.01 14.56 1.08
CA LEU A 44 16.44 15.84 1.51
C LEU A 44 17.35 16.52 2.53
N LYS A 45 17.57 17.83 2.33
CA LYS A 45 18.40 18.63 3.24
C LYS A 45 17.92 18.54 4.69
N TYR A 46 16.61 18.53 4.88
CA TYR A 46 16.01 18.45 6.21
C TYR A 46 16.49 17.20 6.97
N PHE A 47 16.39 16.02 6.37
CA PHE A 47 16.79 14.77 7.04
C PHE A 47 18.30 14.59 7.13
N LYS A 48 19.09 15.18 6.22
CA LYS A 48 20.55 15.25 6.38
C LYS A 48 20.96 16.01 7.64
N THR A 49 20.20 17.08 7.98
CA THR A 49 20.46 17.88 9.18
C THR A 49 19.83 17.27 10.44
N ASN A 50 18.77 16.47 10.27
CA ASN A 50 17.99 15.87 11.35
C ASN A 50 17.88 14.35 11.18
N PRO A 51 19.01 13.61 11.23
CA PRO A 51 19.03 12.17 10.89
C PRO A 51 18.17 11.33 11.83
N ASN A 52 18.00 11.72 13.08
CA ASN A 52 17.19 11.01 14.06
C ASN A 52 15.66 11.13 13.81
N GLN A 53 15.26 11.97 12.87
CA GLN A 53 13.86 12.11 12.48
C GLN A 53 13.39 11.04 11.48
N ILE A 54 14.28 10.15 11.05
CA ILE A 54 13.89 8.91 10.36
C ILE A 54 14.19 7.75 11.30
N GLN A 55 13.18 6.94 11.57
CA GLN A 55 13.27 5.78 12.44
C GLN A 55 12.70 4.55 11.74
N LYS A 56 13.37 3.41 11.92
CA LYS A 56 12.88 2.10 11.52
C LYS A 56 12.58 1.30 12.78
N ILE A 57 11.40 0.73 12.85
CA ILE A 57 10.90 -0.01 14.00
C ILE A 57 10.62 -1.44 13.57
N LEU A 58 11.30 -2.37 14.21
CA LEU A 58 11.14 -3.79 13.92
C LEU A 58 9.78 -4.29 14.42
N THR A 59 9.09 -5.04 13.58
CA THR A 59 7.88 -5.79 13.94
C THR A 59 8.24 -7.15 14.53
N ASP A 60 7.27 -7.83 15.10
CA ASP A 60 7.49 -9.14 15.72
C ASP A 60 7.80 -10.24 14.68
N ASP A 61 7.52 -10.00 13.40
CA ASP A 61 7.78 -10.89 12.26
C ASP A 61 8.96 -10.44 11.38
N ASP A 62 9.92 -9.72 11.97
CA ASP A 62 11.19 -9.29 11.34
C ASP A 62 11.01 -8.39 10.10
N LYS A 63 9.95 -7.61 10.07
CA LYS A 63 9.74 -6.54 9.09
C LYS A 63 10.00 -5.18 9.74
N GLU A 64 10.07 -4.11 8.98
CA GLU A 64 10.35 -2.79 9.54
C GLU A 64 9.28 -1.76 9.14
N VAL A 65 8.67 -1.12 10.12
CA VAL A 65 7.94 0.14 9.91
C VAL A 65 8.96 1.27 9.72
N LEU A 66 8.77 2.14 8.74
CA LEU A 66 9.55 3.36 8.62
C LEU A 66 8.67 4.56 9.00
N ILE A 67 9.18 5.39 9.90
CA ILE A 67 8.58 6.66 10.29
C ILE A 67 9.58 7.78 9.96
N ALA A 68 9.11 8.82 9.26
CA ALA A 68 9.89 10.02 9.00
C ALA A 68 9.11 11.25 9.47
N PHE A 69 9.72 12.05 10.33
CA PHE A 69 9.08 13.16 11.01
C PHE A 69 9.68 14.50 10.53
N TYR A 70 8.90 15.27 9.78
CA TYR A 70 9.15 16.70 9.54
C TYR A 70 8.53 17.52 10.67
N GLN A 71 9.37 18.12 11.49
CA GLN A 71 8.96 18.97 12.60
C GLN A 71 9.03 20.43 12.17
N GLY A 72 7.91 20.98 11.71
CA GLY A 72 7.78 22.37 11.24
C GLY A 72 7.01 23.25 12.22
N SER A 73 6.10 22.69 13.01
CA SER A 73 5.22 23.45 13.88
C SER A 73 5.75 23.62 15.30
N GLN A 74 5.65 24.84 15.81
CA GLN A 74 5.85 25.13 17.22
C GLN A 74 4.58 24.86 18.04
N SER A 75 3.41 24.83 17.43
CA SER A 75 2.12 24.59 18.09
C SER A 75 1.76 23.11 18.24
N GLY A 76 2.61 22.21 17.79
CA GLY A 76 2.35 20.76 17.82
C GLY A 76 1.39 20.24 16.75
N LYS A 77 0.74 21.09 15.94
CA LYS A 77 -0.22 20.68 14.90
C LYS A 77 0.43 19.69 13.93
N THR A 78 -0.18 18.53 13.81
CA THR A 78 0.42 17.38 13.10
C THR A 78 -0.56 16.73 12.16
N ILE A 79 -0.08 16.39 10.96
CA ILE A 79 -0.75 15.47 10.02
C ILE A 79 0.09 14.21 9.90
N VAL A 80 -0.55 13.06 10.00
CA VAL A 80 0.07 11.76 9.76
C VAL A 80 -0.26 11.30 8.35
N LEU A 81 0.77 11.03 7.56
CA LEU A 81 0.71 10.53 6.19
C LEU A 81 0.91 9.02 6.23
N VAL A 82 -0.16 8.26 6.00
CA VAL A 82 -0.18 6.81 6.16
C VAL A 82 -0.07 6.13 4.79
N SER A 83 0.80 5.15 4.68
CA SER A 83 0.95 4.30 3.50
C SER A 83 1.45 2.92 3.88
N HIS A 84 1.20 1.93 3.03
CA HIS A 84 1.92 0.66 3.06
C HIS A 84 2.88 0.57 1.87
N TYR A 85 3.80 -0.37 1.92
CA TYR A 85 4.78 -0.56 0.86
C TYR A 85 4.85 -2.00 0.34
N ASP A 86 4.22 -2.93 1.03
CA ASP A 86 4.08 -4.30 0.54
C ASP A 86 3.03 -4.38 -0.56
N THR A 87 3.03 -5.47 -1.28
CA THR A 87 2.12 -5.74 -2.38
C THR A 87 1.72 -7.20 -2.37
N VAL A 88 0.56 -7.52 -2.91
CA VAL A 88 0.21 -8.91 -3.23
C VAL A 88 1.17 -9.50 -4.27
N ASP A 89 1.08 -10.79 -4.51
CA ASP A 89 1.95 -11.49 -5.46
C ASP A 89 1.74 -11.04 -6.92
N VAL A 90 2.57 -11.57 -7.82
CA VAL A 90 2.61 -11.20 -9.24
C VAL A 90 2.15 -12.33 -10.17
N SER A 91 1.56 -13.40 -9.65
CA SER A 91 1.13 -14.57 -10.43
C SER A 91 0.09 -14.21 -11.51
N GLU A 92 -0.72 -13.20 -11.27
CA GLU A 92 -1.71 -12.68 -12.22
C GLU A 92 -1.11 -12.19 -13.54
N PHE A 93 0.16 -11.79 -13.53
CA PHE A 93 0.87 -11.35 -14.73
C PHE A 93 1.30 -12.49 -15.64
N GLY A 94 1.06 -13.75 -15.27
CA GLY A 94 1.36 -14.91 -16.07
C GLY A 94 2.80 -14.93 -16.59
N LEU A 95 3.01 -14.93 -17.91
CA LEU A 95 4.35 -14.92 -18.49
C LEU A 95 5.14 -13.63 -18.27
N ALA A 96 4.48 -12.54 -17.87
CA ALA A 96 5.11 -11.26 -17.57
C ALA A 96 5.41 -11.07 -16.08
N HIS A 97 5.26 -12.10 -15.23
CA HIS A 97 5.40 -11.98 -13.77
C HIS A 97 6.75 -11.39 -13.33
N ASP A 98 7.86 -11.73 -14.00
CA ASP A 98 9.19 -11.18 -13.70
C ASP A 98 9.31 -9.68 -14.04
N LEU A 99 8.39 -9.16 -14.87
CA LEU A 99 8.35 -7.76 -15.28
C LEU A 99 7.34 -6.94 -14.49
N ALA A 100 6.50 -7.59 -13.69
CA ALA A 100 5.36 -6.97 -13.00
C ALA A 100 5.73 -5.74 -12.16
N CYS A 101 6.92 -5.71 -11.58
CA CYS A 101 7.44 -4.58 -10.82
C CYS A 101 8.42 -3.69 -11.62
N ASN A 102 8.43 -3.79 -12.96
CA ASN A 102 9.24 -2.91 -13.80
C ASN A 102 8.35 -2.25 -14.86
N PRO A 103 7.81 -1.05 -14.58
CA PRO A 103 6.83 -0.41 -15.44
C PRO A 103 7.28 -0.23 -16.90
N ASP A 104 8.55 0.12 -17.11
CA ASP A 104 9.06 0.36 -18.48
C ASP A 104 9.16 -0.93 -19.28
N LYS A 105 9.70 -2.01 -18.71
CA LYS A 105 9.80 -3.31 -19.37
C LYS A 105 8.44 -3.96 -19.54
N LEU A 106 7.56 -3.81 -18.55
CA LEU A 106 6.21 -4.36 -18.62
C LEU A 106 5.40 -3.65 -19.72
N LYS A 107 5.51 -2.33 -19.84
CA LYS A 107 4.89 -1.56 -20.93
C LYS A 107 5.39 -2.07 -22.29
N GLN A 108 6.69 -2.26 -22.46
CA GLN A 108 7.24 -2.80 -23.71
C GLN A 108 6.72 -4.20 -24.00
N TYR A 109 6.69 -5.08 -23.01
CA TYR A 109 6.14 -6.43 -23.15
C TYR A 109 4.67 -6.41 -23.62
N PHE A 110 3.83 -5.56 -23.01
CA PHE A 110 2.44 -5.45 -23.40
C PHE A 110 2.23 -4.84 -24.79
N LEU A 111 3.08 -3.90 -25.21
CA LEU A 111 3.03 -3.37 -26.59
C LEU A 111 3.31 -4.47 -27.64
N GLU A 112 4.19 -5.43 -27.31
CA GLU A 112 4.52 -6.57 -28.19
C GLU A 112 3.50 -7.71 -28.08
N ASN A 113 2.71 -7.76 -27.01
CA ASN A 113 1.81 -8.86 -26.65
C ASN A 113 0.40 -8.40 -26.27
N GLN A 114 -0.21 -7.48 -27.04
CA GLN A 114 -1.51 -6.86 -26.74
C GLN A 114 -2.67 -7.86 -26.59
N ASN A 115 -2.53 -9.06 -27.15
CA ASN A 115 -3.52 -10.12 -27.05
C ASN A 115 -3.70 -10.69 -25.62
N TYR A 116 -2.83 -10.35 -24.68
CA TYR A 116 -3.00 -10.67 -23.25
C TYR A 116 -3.84 -9.64 -22.48
N LEU A 117 -4.13 -8.51 -23.11
CA LEU A 117 -4.89 -7.41 -22.50
C LEU A 117 -6.31 -7.40 -23.06
N ASP A 118 -7.25 -6.93 -22.24
CA ASP A 118 -8.57 -6.56 -22.72
C ASP A 118 -8.51 -5.26 -23.56
N LYS A 119 -9.62 -4.95 -24.23
CA LYS A 119 -9.69 -3.79 -25.13
C LYS A 119 -9.43 -2.47 -24.40
N GLY A 120 -9.96 -2.31 -23.18
CA GLY A 120 -9.76 -1.08 -22.39
C GLY A 120 -8.31 -0.89 -21.99
N ALA A 121 -7.66 -1.96 -21.51
CA ALA A 121 -6.24 -1.92 -21.16
C ALA A 121 -5.33 -1.66 -22.38
N VAL A 122 -5.70 -2.10 -23.57
CA VAL A 122 -4.98 -1.75 -24.80
C VAL A 122 -5.16 -0.27 -25.14
N GLU A 123 -6.36 0.28 -25.01
CA GLU A 123 -6.61 1.71 -25.20
C GLU A 123 -5.78 2.56 -24.22
N ASP A 124 -5.74 2.18 -22.95
CA ASP A 124 -4.92 2.82 -21.90
C ASP A 124 -3.42 2.72 -22.21
N LEU A 125 -2.96 1.55 -22.66
CA LEU A 125 -1.56 1.32 -23.03
C LEU A 125 -1.11 2.25 -24.16
N LEU A 126 -1.99 2.46 -25.17
CA LEU A 126 -1.69 3.26 -26.35
C LEU A 126 -1.87 4.77 -26.13
N SER A 127 -2.64 5.19 -25.12
CA SER A 127 -2.81 6.60 -24.75
C SER A 127 -1.54 7.23 -24.18
N GLU A 128 -0.64 6.45 -23.65
CA GLU A 128 0.59 6.85 -22.90
C GLU A 128 0.33 7.55 -21.56
N ASP A 129 -0.93 7.69 -21.15
CA ASP A 129 -1.34 8.36 -19.90
C ASP A 129 -1.29 7.41 -18.68
N TYR A 130 -1.05 6.12 -18.90
CA TYR A 130 -1.10 5.10 -17.87
C TYR A 130 0.24 4.40 -17.65
N LEU A 131 0.47 4.02 -16.40
CA LEU A 131 1.55 3.12 -15.99
C LEU A 131 0.98 1.75 -15.65
N PHE A 132 1.67 0.72 -16.06
CA PHE A 132 1.35 -0.67 -15.75
C PHE A 132 2.38 -1.24 -14.79
N GLY A 133 1.93 -1.91 -13.74
CA GLY A 133 2.82 -2.60 -12.80
C GLY A 133 2.21 -2.85 -11.44
N ARG A 134 2.69 -3.89 -10.76
CA ARG A 134 2.29 -4.23 -9.39
C ARG A 134 2.73 -3.13 -8.42
N GLY A 135 1.81 -2.72 -7.53
CA GLY A 135 2.07 -1.75 -6.48
C GLY A 135 2.17 -0.30 -6.95
N ILE A 136 1.89 0.02 -8.23
CA ILE A 136 1.85 1.40 -8.71
C ILE A 136 0.72 2.14 -8.00
N MET A 137 -0.51 1.69 -8.21
CA MET A 137 -1.71 2.32 -7.67
C MET A 137 -1.89 1.98 -6.19
N ASP A 138 -1.70 0.74 -5.83
CA ASP A 138 -1.83 0.18 -4.50
C ASP A 138 -0.46 -0.25 -3.97
N MET A 139 0.20 0.60 -3.09
CA MET A 139 -0.13 2.03 -3.01
C MET A 139 1.13 2.92 -3.10
N LYS A 140 2.14 2.52 -3.91
CA LYS A 140 3.40 3.27 -4.00
C LYS A 140 3.25 4.66 -4.62
N ALA A 141 2.18 4.91 -5.41
CA ALA A 141 1.84 6.26 -5.86
C ALA A 141 1.47 7.16 -4.67
N GLY A 142 0.69 6.64 -3.73
CA GLY A 142 0.38 7.35 -2.49
C GLY A 142 1.63 7.65 -1.66
N LEU A 143 2.51 6.66 -1.49
CA LEU A 143 3.79 6.84 -0.80
C LEU A 143 4.66 7.90 -1.49
N MET A 144 4.75 7.87 -2.82
CA MET A 144 5.48 8.88 -3.61
C MET A 144 4.95 10.29 -3.37
N LEU A 145 3.62 10.47 -3.35
CA LEU A 145 2.99 11.76 -3.07
C LEU A 145 3.31 12.24 -1.65
N HIS A 146 3.26 11.37 -0.66
CA HIS A 146 3.62 11.68 0.72
C HIS A 146 5.08 12.14 0.85
N MET A 147 6.01 11.44 0.18
CA MET A 147 7.43 11.83 0.17
C MET A 147 7.65 13.18 -0.50
N SER A 148 6.99 13.43 -1.63
CA SER A 148 7.01 14.72 -2.33
C SER A 148 6.44 15.85 -1.47
N LEU A 149 5.37 15.60 -0.72
CA LEU A 149 4.76 16.57 0.20
C LEU A 149 5.72 16.94 1.33
N ILE A 150 6.42 15.98 1.91
CA ILE A 150 7.44 16.24 2.96
C ILE A 150 8.59 17.07 2.39
N GLU A 151 9.05 16.78 1.18
CA GLU A 151 10.07 17.62 0.53
C GLU A 151 9.57 19.05 0.42
N LEU A 152 8.38 19.27 -0.13
CA LEU A 152 7.80 20.60 -0.32
C LEU A 152 7.69 21.34 1.02
N ALA A 153 7.11 20.71 2.03
CA ALA A 153 6.97 21.28 3.38
C ALA A 153 8.33 21.69 3.97
N SER A 154 9.38 20.87 3.75
CA SER A 154 10.71 21.14 4.27
C SER A 154 11.42 22.31 3.54
N ILE A 155 11.12 22.51 2.25
CA ILE A 155 11.66 23.60 1.44
C ILE A 155 10.98 24.92 1.78
N GLU A 156 9.64 24.89 1.85
CA GLU A 156 8.81 26.07 2.11
C GLU A 156 8.67 26.39 3.59
N GLN A 157 9.22 25.53 4.46
CA GLN A 157 9.20 25.69 5.92
C GLN A 157 7.77 25.84 6.48
N TRP A 158 6.90 24.91 6.11
CA TRP A 158 5.52 24.94 6.58
C TRP A 158 5.43 24.85 8.12
N ASP A 159 4.58 25.70 8.70
CA ASP A 159 4.29 25.68 10.15
C ASP A 159 3.28 24.58 10.49
N ILE A 160 3.67 23.35 10.19
CA ILE A 160 2.93 22.12 10.51
C ILE A 160 3.91 20.94 10.64
N ASN A 161 3.59 19.99 11.49
CA ASN A 161 4.31 18.74 11.56
C ASN A 161 3.74 17.72 10.57
N LEU A 162 4.61 17.02 9.85
CA LEU A 162 4.23 15.91 8.99
C LEU A 162 4.94 14.64 9.45
N ILE A 163 4.20 13.57 9.69
CA ILE A 163 4.75 12.26 10.02
C ILE A 163 4.39 11.29 8.91
N LEU A 164 5.38 10.90 8.10
CA LEU A 164 5.23 9.77 7.19
C LEU A 164 5.31 8.48 8.01
N VAL A 165 4.31 7.64 7.86
CA VAL A 165 4.28 6.26 8.36
C VAL A 165 4.10 5.36 7.16
N THR A 166 5.11 4.54 6.85
CA THR A 166 4.97 3.51 5.82
C THR A 166 5.24 2.14 6.41
N VAL A 167 4.32 1.21 6.19
CA VAL A 167 4.24 -0.06 6.91
C VAL A 167 4.33 -1.26 5.98
N PRO A 168 4.82 -2.41 6.48
CA PRO A 168 4.71 -3.72 5.85
C PRO A 168 3.38 -4.39 6.16
N ASP A 169 3.09 -5.48 5.43
CA ASP A 169 2.10 -6.51 5.79
C ASP A 169 0.64 -6.00 5.83
N GLU A 170 0.35 -4.94 5.09
CA GLU A 170 -1.02 -4.43 4.98
C GLU A 170 -1.92 -5.45 4.30
N GLU A 171 -1.43 -6.06 3.24
CA GLU A 171 -2.12 -6.99 2.36
C GLU A 171 -2.51 -8.34 3.03
N VAL A 172 -1.97 -8.62 4.23
CA VAL A 172 -2.22 -9.90 4.92
C VAL A 172 -2.68 -9.71 6.36
N ASN A 173 -1.81 -9.25 7.27
CA ASN A 173 -2.09 -9.23 8.72
C ASN A 173 -2.03 -7.83 9.35
N SER A 174 -1.56 -6.82 8.64
CA SER A 174 -1.36 -5.45 9.15
C SER A 174 -0.47 -5.39 10.41
N SER A 175 0.54 -6.28 10.50
CA SER A 175 1.48 -6.32 11.64
C SER A 175 2.24 -5.00 11.78
N GLY A 176 2.62 -4.40 10.65
CA GLY A 176 3.28 -3.11 10.60
C GLY A 176 2.46 -1.97 11.20
N MET A 177 1.17 -1.87 10.85
CA MET A 177 0.32 -0.80 11.35
C MET A 177 0.11 -0.91 12.87
N ARG A 178 -0.07 -2.12 13.41
CA ARG A 178 -0.14 -2.30 14.87
C ARG A 178 1.08 -1.75 15.58
N LYS A 179 2.28 -2.00 15.01
CA LYS A 179 3.53 -1.48 15.57
C LYS A 179 3.69 0.03 15.39
N ALA A 180 3.23 0.55 14.25
CA ALA A 180 3.22 1.99 13.96
C ALA A 180 2.38 2.78 14.95
N VAL A 181 1.20 2.28 15.33
CA VAL A 181 0.29 2.95 16.29
C VAL A 181 0.94 3.10 17.67
N GLU A 182 1.65 2.06 18.16
CA GLU A 182 2.41 2.15 19.41
C GLU A 182 3.45 3.28 19.34
N LYS A 183 4.19 3.35 18.22
CA LYS A 183 5.22 4.38 18.03
C LYS A 183 4.65 5.77 17.85
N LEU A 184 3.53 5.92 17.18
CA LEU A 184 2.82 7.20 17.05
C LEU A 184 2.35 7.72 18.40
N ALA A 185 1.84 6.85 19.28
CA ALA A 185 1.47 7.21 20.64
C ALA A 185 2.67 7.70 21.47
N GLU A 186 3.82 7.04 21.33
CA GLU A 186 5.09 7.47 21.94
C GLU A 186 5.53 8.86 21.42
N LEU A 187 5.53 9.05 20.07
CA LEU A 187 5.90 10.33 19.48
C LEU A 187 4.95 11.44 19.91
N LYS A 188 3.64 11.15 19.94
CA LYS A 188 2.63 12.11 20.43
C LYS A 188 2.95 12.60 21.84
N ALA A 189 3.29 11.69 22.74
CA ALA A 189 3.63 12.03 24.12
C ALA A 189 4.96 12.79 24.22
N ASN A 190 5.99 12.36 23.49
CA ASN A 190 7.34 12.92 23.59
C ASN A 190 7.47 14.33 22.99
N TYR A 191 6.68 14.64 21.95
CA TYR A 191 6.74 15.90 21.22
C TYR A 191 5.48 16.77 21.43
N ASP A 192 4.57 16.39 22.32
CA ASP A 192 3.29 17.07 22.58
C ASP A 192 2.51 17.34 21.28
N LEU A 193 2.34 16.30 20.46
CA LEU A 193 1.75 16.43 19.12
C LEU A 193 0.22 16.54 19.20
N ASP A 194 -0.32 17.54 18.52
CA ASP A 194 -1.75 17.72 18.27
C ASP A 194 -2.11 17.16 16.89
N ILE A 195 -2.36 15.84 16.84
CA ILE A 195 -2.67 15.13 15.60
C ILE A 195 -4.07 15.50 15.11
N GLN A 196 -4.16 16.28 14.05
CA GLN A 196 -5.39 16.81 13.47
C GLN A 196 -6.00 15.84 12.42
N LEU A 197 -5.16 15.11 11.70
CA LEU A 197 -5.58 14.32 10.56
C LEU A 197 -4.63 13.14 10.31
N HIS A 198 -5.21 12.02 9.87
CA HIS A 198 -4.49 10.93 9.24
C HIS A 198 -4.91 10.88 7.77
N LEU A 199 -3.96 11.05 6.86
CA LEU A 199 -4.17 10.94 5.42
C LEU A 199 -3.64 9.60 4.94
N ASN A 200 -4.54 8.77 4.43
CA ASN A 200 -4.20 7.56 3.71
C ASN A 200 -4.44 7.81 2.21
N SER A 201 -3.43 7.57 1.39
CA SER A 201 -3.49 7.77 -0.06
C SER A 201 -3.65 6.45 -0.82
N GLU A 202 -4.47 5.56 -0.27
CA GLU A 202 -4.96 4.37 -0.96
C GLU A 202 -5.75 4.73 -2.23
N PRO A 203 -5.77 3.87 -3.24
CA PRO A 203 -6.58 4.09 -4.42
C PRO A 203 -8.06 4.09 -4.08
N THR A 204 -8.80 4.94 -4.79
CA THR A 204 -10.27 4.92 -4.74
C THR A 204 -10.82 4.38 -6.06
N PHE A 205 -11.85 3.55 -5.96
CA PHE A 205 -12.47 2.93 -7.12
C PHE A 205 -13.85 3.55 -7.37
N GLN A 206 -14.24 3.58 -8.64
CA GLN A 206 -15.60 3.96 -9.02
C GLN A 206 -16.62 3.02 -8.38
N GLN A 207 -17.67 3.57 -7.80
CA GLN A 207 -18.75 2.80 -7.19
C GLN A 207 -19.67 2.11 -8.22
N ALA A 208 -19.70 2.65 -9.45
CA ALA A 208 -20.40 2.08 -10.59
C ALA A 208 -19.64 2.38 -11.88
N THR A 209 -19.80 1.55 -12.90
CA THR A 209 -19.09 1.64 -14.20
C THR A 209 -19.26 2.95 -14.96
N SER A 210 -20.29 3.75 -14.62
CA SER A 210 -20.57 5.06 -15.23
C SER A 210 -20.33 6.24 -14.29
N ASP A 211 -19.65 6.00 -13.15
CA ASP A 211 -19.45 7.02 -12.13
C ASP A 211 -18.15 7.79 -12.41
N GLU A 212 -18.27 9.06 -12.76
CA GLU A 212 -17.13 9.95 -12.99
C GLU A 212 -16.67 10.68 -11.72
N LYS A 213 -17.23 10.33 -10.54
CA LYS A 213 -16.91 11.01 -9.28
C LYS A 213 -15.60 10.52 -8.68
N HIS A 214 -14.90 11.43 -8.04
CA HIS A 214 -13.79 11.12 -7.14
C HIS A 214 -14.32 11.04 -5.71
N TYR A 215 -13.84 10.05 -4.94
CA TYR A 215 -14.29 9.79 -3.59
C TYR A 215 -13.21 10.11 -2.56
N ILE A 216 -13.64 10.74 -1.48
CA ILE A 216 -12.83 10.89 -0.26
C ILE A 216 -13.59 10.19 0.86
N TYR A 217 -12.94 9.25 1.51
CA TYR A 217 -13.50 8.53 2.64
C TYR A 217 -13.07 9.21 3.93
N SER A 218 -14.02 9.68 4.74
CA SER A 218 -13.78 10.37 6.00
C SER A 218 -13.82 9.45 7.22
N GLY A 219 -13.90 8.15 7.01
CA GLY A 219 -13.92 7.13 8.05
C GLY A 219 -14.01 5.73 7.45
N SER A 220 -13.89 4.74 8.30
CA SER A 220 -14.04 3.33 7.91
C SER A 220 -14.95 2.60 8.90
N ILE A 221 -15.62 1.57 8.41
CA ILE A 221 -16.29 0.57 9.25
C ILE A 221 -15.29 -0.50 9.66
N GLY A 222 -15.53 -1.17 10.78
CA GLY A 222 -14.72 -2.30 11.19
C GLY A 222 -14.79 -3.45 10.16
N LYS A 223 -13.70 -4.22 10.03
CA LYS A 223 -13.61 -5.41 9.19
C LYS A 223 -13.62 -6.65 10.08
N ILE A 224 -14.51 -7.60 9.78
CA ILE A 224 -14.52 -8.93 10.38
C ILE A 224 -14.42 -9.95 9.25
N MET A 225 -13.45 -10.83 9.34
CA MET A 225 -13.26 -11.94 8.38
C MET A 225 -13.55 -13.26 9.10
N PRO A 226 -14.82 -13.73 9.12
CA PRO A 226 -15.14 -15.02 9.70
C PRO A 226 -14.59 -16.16 8.84
N ALA A 227 -14.09 -17.20 9.48
CA ALA A 227 -13.71 -18.43 8.82
C ALA A 227 -14.57 -19.59 9.34
N VAL A 228 -15.05 -20.42 8.44
CA VAL A 228 -15.86 -21.59 8.78
C VAL A 228 -15.21 -22.84 8.20
N LEU A 229 -15.00 -23.84 9.05
CA LEU A 229 -14.49 -25.14 8.65
C LEU A 229 -15.56 -26.19 8.87
N CYS A 230 -15.97 -26.87 7.79
CA CYS A 230 -16.94 -27.95 7.84
C CYS A 230 -16.25 -29.32 7.79
N TYR A 231 -16.50 -30.15 8.78
CA TYR A 231 -16.04 -31.54 8.82
C TYR A 231 -17.11 -32.48 8.27
N GLY A 232 -16.78 -33.21 7.23
CA GLY A 232 -17.62 -34.29 6.70
C GLY A 232 -17.32 -35.64 7.34
N LYS A 233 -18.14 -36.63 7.01
CA LYS A 233 -17.93 -38.03 7.32
C LYS A 233 -17.94 -38.83 6.03
N GLU A 234 -16.87 -39.55 5.76
CA GLU A 234 -16.79 -40.46 4.62
C GLU A 234 -17.78 -41.61 4.76
N THR A 235 -18.29 -42.09 3.63
CA THR A 235 -19.12 -43.30 3.55
C THR A 235 -18.97 -43.92 2.17
N HIS A 236 -19.34 -45.20 2.08
CA HIS A 236 -19.43 -45.92 0.79
C HIS A 236 -20.56 -45.31 -0.07
N VAL A 237 -20.34 -45.23 -1.38
CA VAL A 237 -21.30 -44.64 -2.33
C VAL A 237 -22.70 -45.31 -2.28
N GLY A 238 -22.78 -46.59 -1.94
CA GLY A 238 -24.03 -47.33 -1.74
C GLY A 238 -24.75 -47.03 -0.43
N GLN A 239 -24.17 -46.25 0.48
CA GLN A 239 -24.71 -45.91 1.81
C GLN A 239 -24.66 -44.41 2.08
N PRO A 240 -25.19 -43.57 1.19
CA PRO A 240 -24.98 -42.10 1.27
C PRO A 240 -25.57 -41.47 2.55
N LEU A 241 -26.56 -42.11 3.17
CA LEU A 241 -27.17 -41.62 4.41
C LEU A 241 -26.33 -41.86 5.67
N GLU A 242 -25.31 -42.70 5.59
CA GLU A 242 -24.36 -42.94 6.68
C GLU A 242 -23.21 -41.89 6.73
N GLY A 243 -23.10 -41.09 5.69
CA GLY A 243 -22.07 -40.04 5.56
C GLY A 243 -22.62 -38.64 5.83
N LEU A 244 -21.67 -37.68 5.84
CA LEU A 244 -21.94 -36.22 5.90
C LEU A 244 -21.11 -35.51 4.86
N SER A 245 -21.75 -34.81 3.94
CA SER A 245 -21.03 -34.01 2.94
C SER A 245 -20.62 -32.65 3.51
N ALA A 246 -19.31 -32.42 3.64
CA ALA A 246 -18.75 -31.12 4.03
C ALA A 246 -19.17 -30.01 3.04
N ASN A 247 -19.13 -30.31 1.73
CA ASN A 247 -19.54 -29.36 0.70
C ASN A 247 -21.02 -28.99 0.80
N PHE A 248 -21.87 -29.95 1.13
CA PHE A 248 -23.29 -29.69 1.32
C PHE A 248 -23.54 -28.79 2.53
N MET A 249 -22.88 -29.05 3.66
CA MET A 249 -22.95 -28.17 4.84
C MET A 249 -22.45 -26.76 4.54
N MET A 250 -21.32 -26.65 3.84
CA MET A 250 -20.78 -25.35 3.46
C MET A 250 -21.72 -24.58 2.54
N SER A 251 -22.43 -25.26 1.62
CA SER A 251 -23.40 -24.60 0.73
C SER A 251 -24.52 -23.90 1.48
N TYR A 252 -24.99 -24.45 2.59
CA TYR A 252 -25.99 -23.81 3.45
C TYR A 252 -25.44 -22.54 4.11
N ILE A 253 -24.19 -22.58 4.58
CA ILE A 253 -23.55 -21.42 5.19
C ILE A 253 -23.33 -20.33 4.14
N ALA A 254 -22.83 -20.71 2.96
CA ALA A 254 -22.64 -19.77 1.86
C ALA A 254 -23.94 -19.07 1.47
N GLN A 255 -25.03 -19.81 1.31
CA GLN A 255 -26.37 -19.25 1.03
C GLN A 255 -26.88 -18.32 2.13
N ALA A 256 -26.53 -18.62 3.40
CA ALA A 256 -27.01 -17.82 4.54
C ALA A 256 -26.26 -16.48 4.69
N VAL A 257 -25.03 -16.39 4.20
CA VAL A 257 -24.19 -15.17 4.35
C VAL A 257 -24.03 -14.38 3.06
N GLU A 258 -24.17 -15.03 1.90
CA GLU A 258 -24.00 -14.40 0.59
C GLU A 258 -25.25 -13.59 0.22
N TYR A 259 -25.08 -12.28 0.01
CA TYR A 259 -26.15 -11.34 -0.41
C TYR A 259 -27.46 -11.48 0.39
N ASN A 260 -27.39 -11.81 1.66
CA ASN A 260 -28.56 -11.92 2.51
C ASN A 260 -28.98 -10.49 2.93
N THR A 261 -29.85 -9.88 2.11
CA THR A 261 -30.44 -8.56 2.34
C THR A 261 -31.78 -8.69 3.03
#